data_7b4c45e361b16e02330ebe81dfb8ece9
#
_entry.id   7b4c45e361b16e02330ebe81dfb8ece9
#
_cell.length_a   1.000
_cell.length_b   1.000
_cell.length_c   1.000
_cell.angle_alpha   90.00
_cell.angle_beta   90.00
_cell.angle_gamma   90.00
#
_symmetry.space_group_name_H-M   'P 1'
#
loop_
_entity.id
_entity.type
_entity.pdbx_description
1 polymer ?
#
loop_
_entity_poly.entity_id
_entity_poly.type
_entity_poly.pdbx_seq_one_letter_code
_entity_poly.pdbx_strand_id
1 'polypeptide(L)'
;LDNNCDSKKRDSIYESLSIISENTILQFKRNDKKPEINILCSEINPLPEQKNYFVAGEGGPTEIINTSNYYVILAGKVSLYRDEVCKKPNVAIHEILHSLGFDHINNPKSIMYPVTECKQEIDQIIIDEINQLYSQNNYPDLNILEAQANKSGPYLSFSVTISNEGLEDAQNVSLLISANNKEIKAFNLDKIDIGVKKFFMVKNLRIPRDSKFLSIEVNSSSSIELSDENNKVQLTTN
;
A
#
# COMPACT_ATOMS: atom_id res chain seq x y z
N LEU A 1 11.15 16.05 6.03
CA LEU A 1 12.05 16.95 5.31
C LEU A 1 13.33 17.12 6.12
N ASP A 2 14.48 16.83 5.48
CA ASP A 2 15.80 16.90 6.10
C ASP A 2 16.16 18.35 6.49
N ASN A 3 16.83 18.48 7.64
CA ASN A 3 17.34 19.77 8.12
C ASN A 3 18.51 20.31 7.28
N ASN A 4 19.18 19.46 6.52
CA ASN A 4 20.29 19.83 5.63
C ASN A 4 19.83 20.52 4.34
N CYS A 5 18.52 20.58 4.06
CA CYS A 5 17.99 21.36 2.95
C CYS A 5 18.20 22.86 3.21
N ASP A 6 18.90 23.53 2.31
CA ASP A 6 18.99 25.00 2.31
C ASP A 6 17.61 25.65 2.05
N SER A 7 17.53 26.97 2.17
CA SER A 7 16.26 27.69 2.03
C SER A 7 15.65 27.51 0.63
N LYS A 8 16.47 27.55 -0.43
CA LYS A 8 15.98 27.46 -1.81
C LYS A 8 15.37 26.10 -2.12
N LYS A 9 16.09 25.00 -1.78
CA LYS A 9 15.57 23.64 -1.95
C LYS A 9 14.32 23.41 -1.11
N ARG A 10 14.29 23.96 0.11
CA ARG A 10 13.13 23.91 0.99
C ARG A 10 11.91 24.62 0.40
N ASP A 11 12.09 25.83 -0.12
CA ASP A 11 11.03 26.60 -0.77
C ASP A 11 10.52 25.85 -2.02
N SER A 12 11.42 25.30 -2.85
CA SER A 12 11.07 24.47 -4.01
C SER A 12 10.25 23.24 -3.61
N ILE A 13 10.59 22.58 -2.50
CA ILE A 13 9.83 21.41 -1.99
C ILE A 13 8.42 21.84 -1.56
N TYR A 14 8.28 22.90 -0.76
CA TYR A 14 6.97 23.36 -0.32
C TYR A 14 6.09 23.83 -1.48
N GLU A 15 6.66 24.54 -2.45
CA GLU A 15 5.95 24.95 -3.65
C GLU A 15 5.51 23.74 -4.49
N SER A 16 6.36 22.70 -4.63
CA SER A 16 6.01 21.46 -5.31
C SER A 16 4.83 20.75 -4.66
N LEU A 17 4.86 20.60 -3.34
CA LEU A 17 3.77 19.99 -2.57
C LEU A 17 2.46 20.79 -2.73
N SER A 18 2.54 22.14 -2.75
CA SER A 18 1.38 23.00 -2.99
C SER A 18 0.82 22.79 -4.41
N ILE A 19 1.67 22.80 -5.43
CA ILE A 19 1.26 22.60 -6.82
C ILE A 19 0.57 21.22 -6.99
N ILE A 20 1.12 20.15 -6.42
CA ILE A 20 0.49 18.83 -6.49
C ILE A 20 -0.86 18.84 -5.76
N SER A 21 -0.94 19.43 -4.56
CA SER A 21 -2.20 19.51 -3.80
C SER A 21 -3.27 20.38 -4.45
N GLU A 22 -2.89 21.40 -5.20
CA GLU A 22 -3.83 22.27 -5.93
C GLU A 22 -4.42 21.57 -7.18
N ASN A 23 -3.71 20.60 -7.74
CA ASN A 23 -4.11 19.89 -8.95
C ASN A 23 -4.71 18.51 -8.67
N THR A 24 -4.57 17.99 -7.46
CA THR A 24 -5.02 16.63 -7.10
C THR A 24 -5.74 16.63 -5.75
N ILE A 25 -6.29 15.47 -5.37
CA ILE A 25 -6.91 15.28 -4.04
C ILE A 25 -5.88 15.11 -2.91
N LEU A 26 -4.58 15.01 -3.24
CA LEU A 26 -3.54 14.78 -2.24
C LEU A 26 -3.35 16.00 -1.33
N GLN A 27 -3.20 15.74 -0.04
CA GLN A 27 -2.85 16.75 0.96
C GLN A 27 -1.61 16.28 1.73
N PHE A 28 -0.57 17.12 1.72
CA PHE A 28 0.68 16.80 2.38
C PHE A 28 0.75 17.41 3.76
N LYS A 29 1.14 16.62 4.75
CA LYS A 29 1.34 17.05 6.12
C LYS A 29 2.73 16.65 6.60
N ARG A 30 3.44 17.58 7.25
CA ARG A 30 4.74 17.27 7.85
C ARG A 30 4.58 16.27 9.00
N ASN A 31 5.36 15.19 8.94
CA ASN A 31 5.48 14.20 9.99
C ASN A 31 6.97 13.87 10.24
N ASP A 32 7.51 14.34 11.36
CA ASP A 32 8.93 14.18 11.68
C ASP A 32 9.25 12.83 12.35
N LYS A 33 8.23 12.07 12.79
CA LYS A 33 8.44 10.79 13.48
C LYS A 33 8.44 9.60 12.53
N LYS A 34 7.48 9.54 11.62
CA LYS A 34 7.32 8.46 10.64
C LYS A 34 6.80 9.06 9.34
N PRO A 35 7.67 9.71 8.54
CA PRO A 35 7.25 10.27 7.26
C PRO A 35 7.00 9.13 6.26
N GLU A 36 5.93 9.23 5.49
CA GLU A 36 5.66 8.34 4.36
C GLU A 36 6.57 8.67 3.17
N ILE A 37 6.82 9.95 2.93
CA ILE A 37 7.82 10.41 1.96
C ILE A 37 8.96 11.10 2.69
N ASN A 38 10.17 10.52 2.57
CA ASN A 38 11.37 11.08 3.17
C ASN A 38 12.10 11.96 2.15
N ILE A 39 12.16 13.27 2.38
CA ILE A 39 12.77 14.21 1.45
C ILE A 39 14.12 14.68 2.01
N LEU A 40 15.17 14.45 1.24
CA LEU A 40 16.58 14.71 1.57
C LEU A 40 17.16 15.74 0.58
N CYS A 41 18.18 16.47 1.05
CA CYS A 41 18.98 17.33 0.20
C CYS A 41 20.47 16.97 0.36
N SER A 42 21.18 16.90 -0.76
CA SER A 42 22.60 16.61 -0.78
C SER A 42 23.28 17.45 -1.84
N GLU A 43 24.53 17.82 -1.59
CA GLU A 43 25.42 18.46 -2.59
C GLU A 43 26.22 17.41 -3.38
N ILE A 44 26.23 16.16 -2.92
CA ILE A 44 26.92 15.06 -3.58
C ILE A 44 25.99 14.49 -4.65
N ASN A 45 26.29 14.77 -5.89
CA ASN A 45 25.53 14.29 -7.03
C ASN A 45 26.00 12.88 -7.45
N PRO A 46 25.08 11.97 -7.77
CA PRO A 46 25.44 10.75 -8.48
C PRO A 46 26.09 11.04 -9.83
N LEU A 47 26.92 10.13 -10.31
CA LEU A 47 27.48 10.24 -11.66
C LEU A 47 26.37 9.99 -12.69
N PRO A 48 26.21 10.87 -13.69
CA PRO A 48 25.20 10.67 -14.72
C PRO A 48 25.56 9.48 -15.61
N GLU A 49 24.56 8.74 -16.05
CA GLU A 49 24.72 7.64 -17.01
C GLU A 49 25.18 8.11 -18.40
N GLN A 50 24.86 9.34 -18.77
CA GLN A 50 25.18 9.93 -20.05
C GLN A 50 26.12 11.14 -19.91
N LYS A 51 27.10 11.25 -20.81
CA LYS A 51 27.95 12.44 -20.92
C LYS A 51 27.08 13.69 -21.20
N ASN A 52 27.42 14.79 -20.53
CA ASN A 52 26.78 16.11 -20.64
C ASN A 52 25.42 16.25 -19.94
N TYR A 53 24.94 15.24 -19.19
CA TYR A 53 23.81 15.36 -18.29
C TYR A 53 24.30 15.36 -16.84
N PHE A 54 23.41 15.72 -15.94
CA PHE A 54 23.65 15.62 -14.50
C PHE A 54 22.35 15.16 -13.84
N VAL A 55 22.47 14.47 -12.75
CA VAL A 55 21.32 14.08 -11.92
C VAL A 55 20.96 15.26 -11.04
N ALA A 56 19.78 15.83 -11.23
CA ALA A 56 19.28 16.95 -10.45
C ALA A 56 18.58 16.51 -9.17
N GLY A 57 17.90 15.36 -9.22
CA GLY A 57 17.23 14.71 -8.12
C GLY A 57 17.10 13.21 -8.37
N GLU A 58 16.58 12.50 -7.40
CA GLU A 58 16.15 11.10 -7.47
C GLU A 58 14.92 10.91 -6.60
N GLY A 59 13.89 10.24 -7.12
CA GLY A 59 12.68 9.90 -6.41
C GLY A 59 12.27 8.45 -6.64
N GLY A 60 11.57 7.86 -5.68
CA GLY A 60 11.00 6.54 -5.86
C GLY A 60 10.43 5.94 -4.59
N PRO A 61 9.59 4.89 -4.72
CA PRO A 61 9.15 4.10 -3.59
C PRO A 61 10.32 3.40 -2.92
N THR A 62 10.28 3.31 -1.60
CA THR A 62 11.29 2.58 -0.80
C THR A 62 10.71 1.35 -0.10
N GLU A 63 9.40 1.32 0.04
CA GLU A 63 8.70 0.18 0.63
C GLU A 63 7.39 -0.04 -0.14
N ILE A 64 7.27 -1.21 -0.77
CA ILE A 64 6.10 -1.62 -1.55
C ILE A 64 5.63 -2.97 -1.03
N ILE A 65 4.34 -3.11 -0.77
CA ILE A 65 3.68 -4.38 -0.50
C ILE A 65 2.85 -4.77 -1.73
N ASN A 66 3.04 -6.01 -2.18
CA ASN A 66 2.20 -6.58 -3.23
C ASN A 66 1.08 -7.40 -2.58
N THR A 67 -0.14 -7.02 -2.84
CA THR A 67 -1.31 -7.86 -2.60
C THR A 67 -1.79 -8.45 -3.92
N SER A 68 -2.82 -9.28 -3.91
CA SER A 68 -3.39 -9.83 -5.15
C SER A 68 -4.00 -8.74 -6.04
N ASN A 69 -4.43 -7.61 -5.44
CA ASN A 69 -5.18 -6.57 -6.11
C ASN A 69 -4.41 -5.25 -6.27
N TYR A 70 -3.37 -5.02 -5.43
CA TYR A 70 -2.73 -3.71 -5.30
C TYR A 70 -1.21 -3.81 -5.16
N TYR A 71 -0.53 -2.77 -5.64
CA TYR A 71 0.83 -2.41 -5.25
C TYR A 71 0.73 -1.25 -4.26
N VAL A 72 0.83 -1.54 -2.97
CA VAL A 72 0.66 -0.55 -1.91
C VAL A 72 2.02 0.05 -1.57
N ILE A 73 2.22 1.33 -1.87
CA ILE A 73 3.43 2.06 -1.51
C ILE A 73 3.29 2.55 -0.07
N LEU A 74 4.11 2.01 0.83
CA LEU A 74 4.12 2.39 2.24
C LEU A 74 5.10 3.52 2.54
N ALA A 75 6.17 3.62 1.76
CA ALA A 75 7.15 4.67 1.92
C ALA A 75 7.83 5.03 0.60
N GLY A 76 8.20 6.30 0.47
CA GLY A 76 8.95 6.84 -0.65
C GLY A 76 10.13 7.71 -0.19
N LYS A 77 11.06 7.95 -1.09
CA LYS A 77 12.21 8.82 -0.88
C LYS A 77 12.35 9.79 -2.04
N VAL A 78 12.71 11.02 -1.72
CA VAL A 78 13.11 12.06 -2.67
C VAL A 78 14.48 12.61 -2.24
N SER A 79 15.40 12.76 -3.18
CA SER A 79 16.69 13.39 -2.95
C SER A 79 16.90 14.51 -3.96
N LEU A 80 17.17 15.71 -3.50
CA LEU A 80 17.47 16.86 -4.35
C LEU A 80 18.96 17.22 -4.24
N TYR A 81 19.65 17.19 -5.38
CA TYR A 81 21.09 17.40 -5.45
C TYR A 81 21.44 18.83 -5.87
N ARG A 82 20.64 19.44 -6.73
CA ARG A 82 20.91 20.77 -7.28
C ARG A 82 19.80 21.74 -6.98
N ASP A 83 20.15 23.04 -7.02
CA ASP A 83 19.17 24.11 -6.94
C ASP A 83 18.29 24.11 -8.20
N GLU A 84 17.02 24.42 -8.00
CA GLU A 84 16.09 24.63 -9.10
C GLU A 84 16.50 25.91 -9.89
N VAL A 85 16.50 25.78 -11.21
CA VAL A 85 16.81 26.89 -12.12
C VAL A 85 15.56 27.45 -12.82
N CYS A 86 14.46 26.71 -12.75
CA CYS A 86 13.18 27.10 -13.32
C CYS A 86 12.39 27.95 -12.30
N LYS A 87 11.42 28.73 -12.80
CA LYS A 87 10.50 29.45 -11.92
C LYS A 87 9.59 28.50 -11.13
N LYS A 88 9.15 27.39 -11.79
CA LYS A 88 8.42 26.30 -11.15
C LYS A 88 9.44 25.27 -10.66
N PRO A 89 9.22 24.61 -9.53
CA PRO A 89 10.15 23.62 -8.99
C PRO A 89 10.00 22.25 -9.69
N ASN A 90 10.30 22.22 -11.00
CA ASN A 90 10.05 21.06 -11.86
C ASN A 90 10.79 19.80 -11.41
N VAL A 91 12.04 19.93 -10.95
CA VAL A 91 12.80 18.80 -10.43
C VAL A 91 12.12 18.21 -9.20
N ALA A 92 11.74 19.05 -8.24
CA ALA A 92 11.12 18.56 -7.03
C ALA A 92 9.74 17.93 -7.28
N ILE A 93 8.92 18.48 -8.20
CA ILE A 93 7.65 17.88 -8.62
C ILE A 93 7.91 16.50 -9.24
N HIS A 94 8.85 16.38 -10.16
CA HIS A 94 9.23 15.15 -10.85
C HIS A 94 9.60 14.04 -9.84
N GLU A 95 10.48 14.36 -8.89
CA GLU A 95 10.95 13.37 -7.90
C GLU A 95 9.87 12.99 -6.88
N ILE A 96 8.97 13.92 -6.51
CA ILE A 96 7.83 13.61 -5.66
C ILE A 96 6.88 12.65 -6.38
N LEU A 97 6.60 12.87 -7.67
CA LEU A 97 5.75 11.96 -8.45
C LEU A 97 6.38 10.57 -8.59
N HIS A 98 7.71 10.48 -8.75
CA HIS A 98 8.40 9.18 -8.68
C HIS A 98 8.21 8.49 -7.32
N SER A 99 8.24 9.23 -6.21
CA SER A 99 8.00 8.65 -4.88
C SER A 99 6.57 8.14 -4.68
N LEU A 100 5.63 8.60 -5.49
CA LEU A 100 4.25 8.10 -5.57
C LEU A 100 4.08 6.94 -6.58
N GLY A 101 5.15 6.50 -7.24
CA GLY A 101 5.16 5.35 -8.14
C GLY A 101 4.98 5.66 -9.62
N PHE A 102 5.02 6.92 -10.03
CA PHE A 102 4.94 7.28 -11.44
C PHE A 102 6.29 7.11 -12.14
N ASP A 103 6.29 6.43 -13.27
CA ASP A 103 7.45 6.25 -14.13
C ASP A 103 7.60 7.38 -15.15
N HIS A 104 8.73 7.40 -15.86
CA HIS A 104 8.97 8.34 -16.93
C HIS A 104 7.97 8.21 -18.08
N ILE A 105 7.54 9.34 -18.64
CA ILE A 105 6.67 9.43 -19.81
C ILE A 105 7.48 9.94 -21.01
N ASN A 106 7.39 9.27 -22.15
CA ASN A 106 8.07 9.68 -23.37
C ASN A 106 7.32 10.83 -24.10
N ASN A 107 7.17 11.95 -23.38
CA ASN A 107 6.61 13.20 -23.87
C ASN A 107 7.44 14.38 -23.34
N PRO A 108 8.18 15.13 -24.17
CA PRO A 108 9.02 16.22 -23.71
C PRO A 108 8.29 17.37 -22.99
N LYS A 109 6.97 17.45 -23.10
CA LYS A 109 6.14 18.44 -22.39
C LYS A 109 5.71 17.97 -21.01
N SER A 110 5.81 16.68 -20.73
CA SER A 110 5.47 16.08 -19.45
C SER A 110 6.48 16.44 -18.38
N ILE A 111 6.01 16.69 -17.17
CA ILE A 111 6.88 16.81 -16.00
C ILE A 111 7.65 15.49 -15.75
N MET A 112 7.09 14.33 -16.16
CA MET A 112 7.71 13.00 -16.01
C MET A 112 8.59 12.61 -17.20
N TYR A 113 8.99 13.55 -18.06
CA TYR A 113 10.02 13.28 -19.07
C TYR A 113 11.39 13.14 -18.40
N PRO A 114 12.27 12.20 -18.83
CA PRO A 114 13.56 11.94 -18.18
C PRO A 114 14.53 13.12 -18.07
N VAL A 115 14.34 14.13 -18.92
CA VAL A 115 15.14 15.36 -18.92
C VAL A 115 14.24 16.52 -18.50
N THR A 116 14.55 17.15 -17.37
CA THR A 116 13.76 18.27 -16.85
C THR A 116 14.00 19.56 -17.62
N GLU A 117 12.91 20.19 -18.07
CA GLU A 117 12.88 21.50 -18.73
C GLU A 117 11.85 22.42 -18.06
N CYS A 118 12.07 23.77 -18.12
CA CYS A 118 11.23 24.74 -17.40
C CYS A 118 9.79 24.89 -17.91
N LYS A 119 9.47 24.35 -19.09
CA LYS A 119 8.13 24.46 -19.71
C LYS A 119 7.25 23.22 -19.52
N GLN A 120 7.77 22.24 -18.79
CA GLN A 120 7.01 21.01 -18.51
C GLN A 120 5.91 21.26 -17.51
N GLU A 121 4.86 20.45 -17.59
CA GLU A 121 3.68 20.51 -16.73
C GLU A 121 3.29 19.11 -16.29
N ILE A 122 2.51 19.03 -15.19
CA ILE A 122 1.93 17.77 -14.75
C ILE A 122 0.85 17.38 -15.78
N ASP A 123 1.00 16.21 -16.38
CA ASP A 123 0.05 15.71 -17.37
C ASP A 123 -1.32 15.47 -16.74
N GLN A 124 -2.39 15.77 -17.47
CA GLN A 124 -3.75 15.53 -16.98
C GLN A 124 -3.98 14.06 -16.63
N ILE A 125 -3.36 13.13 -17.36
CA ILE A 125 -3.46 11.70 -17.07
C ILE A 125 -2.88 11.34 -15.70
N ILE A 126 -1.79 11.99 -15.28
CA ILE A 126 -1.19 11.78 -13.95
C ILE A 126 -2.14 12.32 -12.86
N ILE A 127 -2.71 13.50 -13.09
CA ILE A 127 -3.69 14.10 -12.17
C ILE A 127 -4.90 13.19 -11.99
N ASP A 128 -5.46 12.71 -13.10
CA ASP A 128 -6.63 11.83 -13.11
C ASP A 128 -6.33 10.49 -12.42
N GLU A 129 -5.16 9.91 -12.66
CA GLU A 129 -4.73 8.66 -12.04
C GLU A 129 -4.50 8.82 -10.53
N ILE A 130 -3.85 9.90 -10.08
CA ILE A 130 -3.74 10.21 -8.65
C ILE A 130 -5.13 10.31 -8.02
N ASN A 131 -6.02 11.08 -8.62
CA ASN A 131 -7.37 11.27 -8.09
C ASN A 131 -8.15 9.96 -8.03
N GLN A 132 -8.02 9.09 -9.03
CA GLN A 132 -8.66 7.79 -9.05
C GLN A 132 -8.09 6.85 -7.98
N LEU A 133 -6.76 6.72 -7.88
CA LEU A 133 -6.10 5.82 -6.93
C LEU A 133 -6.37 6.22 -5.48
N TYR A 134 -6.21 7.51 -5.17
CA TYR A 134 -6.33 8.01 -3.81
C TYR A 134 -7.77 8.35 -3.38
N SER A 135 -8.77 8.21 -4.27
CA SER A 135 -10.20 8.26 -3.90
C SER A 135 -10.74 6.93 -3.36
N GLN A 136 -9.97 5.86 -3.47
CA GLN A 136 -10.35 4.54 -2.94
C GLN A 136 -10.44 4.57 -1.41
N ASN A 137 -11.40 3.84 -0.87
CA ASN A 137 -11.49 3.66 0.58
C ASN A 137 -10.34 2.75 1.06
N ASN A 138 -9.64 3.20 2.09
CA ASN A 138 -8.60 2.41 2.74
C ASN A 138 -9.25 1.43 3.72
N TYR A 139 -9.64 0.26 3.25
CA TYR A 139 -10.20 -0.81 4.05
C TYR A 139 -9.32 -2.06 3.93
N PRO A 140 -9.27 -2.92 4.97
CA PRO A 140 -8.73 -4.27 4.84
C PRO A 140 -9.62 -5.12 3.92
N ASP A 141 -9.06 -6.21 3.42
CA ASP A 141 -9.75 -7.25 2.65
C ASP A 141 -9.23 -8.62 3.12
N LEU A 142 -9.90 -9.19 4.10
CA LEU A 142 -9.53 -10.49 4.62
C LEU A 142 -10.01 -11.58 3.65
N ASN A 143 -9.12 -12.51 3.34
CA ASN A 143 -9.39 -13.56 2.37
C ASN A 143 -8.94 -14.92 2.89
N ILE A 144 -9.76 -15.97 2.71
CA ILE A 144 -9.38 -17.35 2.95
C ILE A 144 -8.82 -17.93 1.64
N LEU A 145 -7.48 -17.99 1.54
CA LEU A 145 -6.81 -18.50 0.34
C LEU A 145 -6.94 -20.01 0.20
N GLU A 146 -6.78 -20.74 1.30
CA GLU A 146 -6.81 -22.20 1.34
C GLU A 146 -7.42 -22.67 2.64
N ALA A 147 -8.25 -23.71 2.58
CA ALA A 147 -8.76 -24.39 3.75
C ALA A 147 -8.83 -25.88 3.49
N GLN A 148 -8.33 -26.66 4.45
CA GLN A 148 -8.40 -28.13 4.43
C GLN A 148 -8.95 -28.62 5.75
N ALA A 149 -9.79 -29.65 5.72
CA ALA A 149 -10.39 -30.23 6.90
C ALA A 149 -10.50 -31.74 6.83
N ASN A 150 -10.33 -32.37 7.99
CA ASN A 150 -10.56 -33.82 8.18
C ASN A 150 -11.42 -34.00 9.44
N LYS A 151 -12.53 -34.72 9.29
CA LYS A 151 -13.45 -35.06 10.38
C LYS A 151 -13.35 -36.55 10.72
N SER A 152 -13.11 -36.85 11.99
CA SER A 152 -13.11 -38.21 12.51
C SER A 152 -14.05 -38.29 13.72
N GLY A 153 -15.25 -38.82 13.51
CA GLY A 153 -16.30 -38.84 14.53
C GLY A 153 -16.66 -37.42 15.03
N PRO A 154 -16.50 -37.14 16.34
CA PRO A 154 -16.77 -35.81 16.91
C PRO A 154 -15.57 -34.88 16.86
N TYR A 155 -14.52 -35.20 16.11
CA TYR A 155 -13.29 -34.41 16.07
C TYR A 155 -13.05 -33.87 14.67
N LEU A 156 -12.77 -32.57 14.59
CA LEU A 156 -12.39 -31.84 13.41
C LEU A 156 -10.94 -31.39 13.53
N SER A 157 -10.13 -31.70 12.53
CA SER A 157 -8.82 -31.10 12.34
C SER A 157 -8.85 -30.29 11.06
N PHE A 158 -8.32 -29.08 11.08
CA PHE A 158 -8.31 -28.23 9.90
C PHE A 158 -7.07 -27.35 9.85
N SER A 159 -6.74 -26.90 8.65
CA SER A 159 -5.77 -25.83 8.41
C SER A 159 -6.37 -24.80 7.47
N VAL A 160 -5.98 -23.56 7.66
CA VAL A 160 -6.44 -22.44 6.86
C VAL A 160 -5.30 -21.45 6.65
N THR A 161 -5.20 -20.89 5.46
CA THR A 161 -4.33 -19.74 5.13
C THR A 161 -5.22 -18.53 4.90
N ILE A 162 -4.98 -17.49 5.69
CA ILE A 162 -5.73 -16.23 5.64
C ILE A 162 -4.76 -15.15 5.20
N SER A 163 -5.20 -14.23 4.33
CA SER A 163 -4.45 -13.03 3.94
C SER A 163 -5.26 -11.77 4.15
N ASN A 164 -4.57 -10.63 4.23
CA ASN A 164 -5.16 -9.32 4.08
C ASN A 164 -4.70 -8.76 2.73
N GLU A 165 -5.60 -8.70 1.76
CA GLU A 165 -5.36 -8.25 0.39
C GLU A 165 -5.81 -6.80 0.16
N GLY A 166 -6.19 -6.09 1.25
CA GLY A 166 -6.71 -4.73 1.24
C GLY A 166 -5.65 -3.64 1.30
N LEU A 167 -6.12 -2.43 1.65
CA LEU A 167 -5.32 -1.19 1.69
C LEU A 167 -5.03 -0.71 3.12
N GLU A 168 -5.54 -1.42 4.14
CA GLU A 168 -5.34 -1.12 5.56
C GLU A 168 -5.14 -2.40 6.36
N ASP A 169 -4.47 -2.29 7.50
CA ASP A 169 -4.28 -3.39 8.44
C ASP A 169 -5.61 -3.80 9.08
N ALA A 170 -5.94 -5.08 9.03
CA ALA A 170 -7.12 -5.62 9.70
C ALA A 170 -6.87 -5.78 11.21
N GLN A 171 -7.70 -5.15 12.03
CA GLN A 171 -7.61 -5.18 13.50
C GLN A 171 -8.67 -6.11 14.09
N ASN A 172 -8.41 -6.65 15.28
CA ASN A 172 -9.34 -7.51 16.02
C ASN A 172 -9.92 -8.65 15.16
N VAL A 173 -9.04 -9.30 14.42
CA VAL A 173 -9.40 -10.39 13.50
C VAL A 173 -9.72 -11.64 14.29
N SER A 174 -10.81 -12.30 13.92
CA SER A 174 -11.23 -13.58 14.47
C SER A 174 -11.53 -14.60 13.40
N LEU A 175 -11.23 -15.87 13.70
CA LEU A 175 -11.55 -17.02 12.86
C LEU A 175 -12.67 -17.81 13.52
N LEU A 176 -13.81 -17.85 12.87
CA LEU A 176 -15.02 -18.52 13.35
C LEU A 176 -15.19 -19.89 12.71
N ILE A 177 -15.42 -20.89 13.52
CA ILE A 177 -15.75 -22.24 13.07
C ILE A 177 -17.21 -22.52 13.39
N SER A 178 -17.98 -22.86 12.38
CA SER A 178 -19.40 -23.18 12.53
C SER A 178 -19.72 -24.59 12.05
N ALA A 179 -20.69 -25.22 12.71
CA ALA A 179 -21.26 -26.49 12.32
C ALA A 179 -22.79 -26.40 12.29
N ASN A 180 -23.40 -26.80 11.19
CA ASN A 180 -24.84 -26.71 10.95
C ASN A 180 -25.37 -25.29 11.22
N ASN A 181 -24.64 -24.26 10.78
CA ASN A 181 -24.91 -22.82 10.96
C ASN A 181 -24.90 -22.32 12.42
N LYS A 182 -24.30 -23.09 13.32
CA LYS A 182 -24.04 -22.65 14.72
C LYS A 182 -22.55 -22.49 14.93
N GLU A 183 -22.17 -21.38 15.56
CA GLU A 183 -20.81 -21.17 15.98
C GLU A 183 -20.39 -22.23 17.00
N ILE A 184 -19.24 -22.86 16.77
CA ILE A 184 -18.63 -23.85 17.66
C ILE A 184 -17.47 -23.24 18.42
N LYS A 185 -16.65 -22.45 17.71
CA LYS A 185 -15.45 -21.86 18.29
C LYS A 185 -15.03 -20.63 17.51
N ALA A 186 -14.61 -19.60 18.26
CA ALA A 186 -13.89 -18.46 17.74
C ALA A 186 -12.43 -18.51 18.21
N PHE A 187 -11.50 -18.15 17.33
CA PHE A 187 -10.08 -17.98 17.61
C PHE A 187 -9.69 -16.54 17.34
N ASN A 188 -9.06 -15.87 18.29
CA ASN A 188 -8.53 -14.54 18.10
C ASN A 188 -7.21 -14.62 17.33
N LEU A 189 -7.09 -13.86 16.25
CA LEU A 189 -5.90 -13.73 15.41
C LEU A 189 -5.21 -12.38 15.58
N ASP A 190 -5.78 -11.51 16.41
CA ASP A 190 -5.37 -10.13 16.71
C ASP A 190 -5.36 -9.23 15.47
N LYS A 191 -4.19 -8.99 14.88
CA LYS A 191 -3.97 -8.11 13.74
C LYS A 191 -3.44 -8.92 12.55
N ILE A 192 -3.89 -8.56 11.33
CA ILE A 192 -3.28 -9.02 10.08
C ILE A 192 -2.91 -7.79 9.26
N ASP A 193 -1.61 -7.54 9.10
CA ASP A 193 -1.09 -6.41 8.34
C ASP A 193 -1.36 -6.57 6.84
N ILE A 194 -1.32 -5.47 6.08
CA ILE A 194 -1.47 -5.48 4.62
C ILE A 194 -0.49 -6.48 4.00
N GLY A 195 -0.98 -7.33 3.08
CA GLY A 195 -0.19 -8.31 2.35
C GLY A 195 0.31 -9.50 3.18
N VAL A 196 0.03 -9.54 4.49
CA VAL A 196 0.46 -10.64 5.37
C VAL A 196 -0.45 -11.85 5.19
N LYS A 197 0.17 -13.03 5.09
CA LYS A 197 -0.50 -14.34 5.09
C LYS A 197 -0.25 -15.04 6.42
N LYS A 198 -1.34 -15.46 7.09
CA LYS A 198 -1.27 -16.26 8.32
C LYS A 198 -1.75 -17.67 8.05
N PHE A 199 -0.93 -18.65 8.38
CA PHE A 199 -1.31 -20.05 8.41
C PHE A 199 -1.76 -20.45 9.82
N PHE A 200 -2.94 -21.04 9.93
CA PHE A 200 -3.53 -21.46 11.19
C PHE A 200 -3.95 -22.92 11.11
N MET A 201 -3.61 -23.71 12.12
CA MET A 201 -3.94 -25.14 12.20
C MET A 201 -4.51 -25.51 13.57
N VAL A 202 -5.58 -26.29 13.55
CA VAL A 202 -6.20 -26.84 14.74
C VAL A 202 -6.33 -28.35 14.59
N LYS A 203 -5.99 -29.10 15.64
CA LYS A 203 -6.15 -30.56 15.69
C LYS A 203 -7.18 -30.93 16.75
N ASN A 204 -8.04 -31.88 16.41
CA ASN A 204 -9.00 -32.52 17.33
C ASN A 204 -9.98 -31.53 18.00
N LEU A 205 -10.44 -30.48 17.28
CA LEU A 205 -11.52 -29.65 17.77
C LEU A 205 -12.79 -30.49 17.91
N ARG A 206 -13.39 -30.51 19.12
CA ARG A 206 -14.63 -31.25 19.35
C ARG A 206 -15.82 -30.50 18.73
N ILE A 207 -16.58 -31.23 17.90
CA ILE A 207 -17.77 -30.74 17.19
C ILE A 207 -18.93 -31.71 17.41
N PRO A 208 -20.20 -31.32 17.19
CA PRO A 208 -21.33 -32.26 17.18
C PRO A 208 -21.13 -33.37 16.17
N ARG A 209 -21.48 -34.61 16.55
CA ARG A 209 -21.29 -35.81 15.69
C ARG A 209 -22.08 -35.75 14.40
N ASP A 210 -23.26 -35.14 14.46
CA ASP A 210 -24.20 -34.93 13.36
C ASP A 210 -23.93 -33.72 12.47
N SER A 211 -22.76 -33.09 12.62
CA SER A 211 -22.35 -31.96 11.79
C SER A 211 -22.23 -32.39 10.33
N LYS A 212 -23.12 -31.88 9.49
CA LYS A 212 -23.12 -32.09 8.03
C LYS A 212 -22.50 -30.93 7.27
N PHE A 213 -22.67 -29.71 7.77
CA PHE A 213 -22.17 -28.49 7.16
C PHE A 213 -21.19 -27.83 8.12
N LEU A 214 -19.97 -27.72 7.67
CA LEU A 214 -18.90 -27.05 8.39
C LEU A 214 -18.46 -25.83 7.60
N SER A 215 -18.22 -24.71 8.26
CA SER A 215 -17.66 -23.54 7.62
C SER A 215 -16.60 -22.88 8.50
N ILE A 216 -15.65 -22.27 7.83
CA ILE A 216 -14.67 -21.38 8.42
C ILE A 216 -14.96 -19.97 7.87
N GLU A 217 -14.92 -18.98 8.74
CA GLU A 217 -15.15 -17.60 8.39
C GLU A 217 -14.14 -16.71 9.13
N VAL A 218 -13.50 -15.79 8.43
CA VAL A 218 -12.61 -14.78 9.04
C VAL A 218 -13.33 -13.45 9.04
N ASN A 219 -13.30 -12.73 10.19
CA ASN A 219 -13.95 -11.45 10.33
C ASN A 219 -13.08 -10.48 11.11
N SER A 220 -13.19 -9.20 10.79
CA SER A 220 -12.70 -8.10 11.61
C SER A 220 -13.87 -7.41 12.32
N SER A 221 -13.82 -7.29 13.64
CA SER A 221 -14.88 -6.61 14.40
C SER A 221 -14.76 -5.09 14.40
N SER A 222 -13.66 -4.55 13.90
CA SER A 222 -13.32 -3.12 13.98
C SER A 222 -13.26 -2.42 12.63
N SER A 223 -13.39 -3.14 11.53
CA SER A 223 -13.21 -2.57 10.19
C SER A 223 -14.33 -2.99 9.25
N ILE A 224 -14.75 -2.06 8.41
CA ILE A 224 -15.46 -2.39 7.17
C ILE A 224 -14.41 -2.97 6.23
N GLU A 225 -14.75 -4.00 5.47
CA GLU A 225 -13.85 -4.63 4.50
C GLU A 225 -14.18 -4.21 3.07
N LEU A 226 -13.21 -4.29 2.17
CA LEU A 226 -13.43 -4.03 0.74
C LEU A 226 -14.37 -5.08 0.13
N SER A 227 -14.24 -6.33 0.57
CA SER A 227 -15.12 -7.44 0.22
C SER A 227 -15.26 -8.38 1.41
N ASP A 228 -16.45 -8.95 1.61
CA ASP A 228 -16.72 -10.01 2.58
C ASP A 228 -17.09 -11.35 1.92
N GLU A 229 -17.16 -11.39 0.59
CA GLU A 229 -17.54 -12.58 -0.17
C GLU A 229 -16.47 -13.69 -0.10
N ASN A 230 -15.19 -13.31 0.09
CA ASN A 230 -14.02 -14.19 0.16
C ASN A 230 -13.64 -14.61 1.59
N ASN A 231 -14.38 -14.13 2.60
CA ASN A 231 -14.12 -14.33 4.02
C ASN A 231 -14.60 -15.68 4.54
N LYS A 232 -15.36 -16.42 3.75
CA LYS A 232 -16.02 -17.65 4.19
C LYS A 232 -15.83 -18.80 3.23
N VAL A 233 -15.53 -19.97 3.79
CA VAL A 233 -15.43 -21.22 3.04
C VAL A 233 -16.26 -22.32 3.71
N GLN A 234 -16.98 -23.09 2.88
CA GLN A 234 -17.59 -24.33 3.34
C GLN A 234 -16.59 -25.48 3.23
N LEU A 235 -16.45 -26.24 4.31
CA LEU A 235 -15.56 -27.38 4.36
C LEU A 235 -16.29 -28.63 3.88
N THR A 236 -15.75 -29.28 2.86
CA THR A 236 -16.13 -30.64 2.51
C THR A 236 -15.37 -31.58 3.43
N THR A 237 -16.08 -32.40 4.22
CA THR A 237 -15.48 -33.44 5.04
C THR A 237 -15.68 -34.79 4.33
N ASN A 238 -14.58 -35.40 4.00
CA ASN A 238 -14.57 -36.81 3.55
C ASN A 238 -14.77 -37.75 4.73
#